data_a19ef005e15cb59f871248587df51454
#
_entry.id   a19ef005e15cb59f871248587df51454
#
_cell.length_a   1.000
_cell.length_b   1.000
_cell.length_c   1.000
_cell.angle_alpha   90.00
_cell.angle_beta   90.00
_cell.angle_gamma   90.00
#
_symmetry.space_group_name_H-M   'P 1'
#
loop_
_entity.id
_entity.type
_entity.pdbx_description
1 polymer ?
#
loop_
_entity_poly.entity_id
_entity_poly.type
_entity_poly.pdbx_seq_one_letter_code
_entity_poly.pdbx_strand_id
1 'polypeptide(L)'
;MSSYSQSDIYHSIFSDIYTVFCGMQDCPPSYSFGPAVRDCYLLHLCLEGEGVFYSGEERYPIKQGQGFLIHPGKLTFYQADSVNPWSYLWVGIGGHDAEKYLRLAGLSARNPIFSCTQIDTAKSYILDMMKHHALSAANEIYIQGILMQFLALLVED
;
A
#
# COMPACT_ATOMS: atom_id res chain seq x y z
N MET A 1 2.93 20.69 -8.22
CA MET A 1 4.16 20.04 -7.76
C MET A 1 3.83 18.77 -7.00
N SER A 2 4.49 17.69 -7.30
CA SER A 2 4.28 16.43 -6.57
C SER A 2 5.21 16.36 -5.37
N SER A 3 4.75 15.72 -4.28
CA SER A 3 5.59 15.36 -3.15
C SER A 3 5.68 13.83 -3.10
N TYR A 4 6.85 13.34 -2.73
CA TYR A 4 7.15 11.91 -2.69
C TYR A 4 7.99 11.62 -1.46
N SER A 5 7.58 10.63 -0.68
CA SER A 5 8.36 10.15 0.46
C SER A 5 8.25 8.65 0.54
N GLN A 6 9.36 7.97 0.66
CA GLN A 6 9.41 6.52 0.89
C GLN A 6 10.49 6.19 1.91
N SER A 7 10.17 5.29 2.82
CA SER A 7 11.13 4.72 3.76
C SER A 7 11.23 3.22 3.52
N ASP A 8 12.46 2.75 3.32
CA ASP A 8 12.75 1.32 3.31
C ASP A 8 12.80 0.84 4.75
N ILE A 9 12.20 -0.32 5.01
CA ILE A 9 12.10 -0.86 6.35
C ILE A 9 12.96 -2.11 6.44
N TYR A 10 13.88 -2.12 7.40
CA TYR A 10 14.69 -3.29 7.68
C TYR A 10 13.86 -4.33 8.43
N HIS A 11 13.98 -5.61 8.03
CA HIS A 11 13.24 -6.70 8.64
C HIS A 11 14.17 -7.90 8.81
N SER A 12 14.36 -8.34 10.05
CA SER A 12 15.20 -9.50 10.39
C SER A 12 14.57 -10.38 11.46
N ILE A 13 13.64 -9.85 12.26
CA ILE A 13 13.03 -10.54 13.40
C ILE A 13 11.84 -11.39 12.96
N PHE A 14 10.98 -10.86 12.09
CA PHE A 14 9.73 -11.51 11.67
C PHE A 14 9.89 -12.11 10.28
N SER A 15 9.49 -13.36 10.12
CA SER A 15 9.53 -14.06 8.84
C SER A 15 8.13 -14.38 8.28
N ASP A 16 7.12 -14.35 9.14
CA ASP A 16 5.74 -14.66 8.77
C ASP A 16 5.09 -13.50 8.00
N ILE A 17 5.23 -12.29 8.51
CA ILE A 17 4.79 -11.08 7.82
C ILE A 17 5.64 -9.90 8.29
N TYR A 18 5.98 -8.99 7.37
CA TYR A 18 6.78 -7.80 7.69
C TYR A 18 6.58 -6.71 6.64
N THR A 19 6.91 -5.47 7.03
CA THR A 19 6.90 -4.34 6.11
C THR A 19 8.23 -4.26 5.38
N VAL A 20 8.18 -4.12 4.06
CA VAL A 20 9.37 -3.98 3.21
C VAL A 20 9.71 -2.50 3.01
N PHE A 21 8.70 -1.70 2.74
CA PHE A 21 8.82 -0.24 2.60
C PHE A 21 7.44 0.39 2.75
N CYS A 22 7.40 1.69 2.92
CA CYS A 22 6.15 2.45 2.93
C CYS A 22 6.40 3.88 2.46
N GLY A 23 5.37 4.55 2.00
CA GLY A 23 5.52 5.91 1.52
C GLY A 23 4.21 6.58 1.16
N MET A 24 4.34 7.80 0.66
CA MET A 24 3.22 8.63 0.20
C MET A 24 3.66 9.49 -0.97
N GLN A 25 2.71 9.85 -1.80
CA GLN A 25 2.95 10.78 -2.91
C GLN A 25 1.69 11.55 -3.28
N ASP A 26 1.85 12.86 -3.51
CA ASP A 26 0.87 13.67 -4.20
C ASP A 26 1.26 13.65 -5.68
N CYS A 27 0.44 13.03 -6.51
CA CYS A 27 0.79 12.81 -7.91
C CYS A 27 0.40 14.00 -8.78
N PRO A 28 1.25 14.38 -9.74
CA PRO A 28 0.83 15.34 -10.76
C PRO A 28 -0.18 14.71 -11.73
N PRO A 29 -0.92 15.53 -12.50
CA PRO A 29 -1.87 15.01 -13.48
C PRO A 29 -1.26 13.94 -14.38
N SER A 30 -1.99 12.85 -14.58
CA SER A 30 -1.61 11.73 -15.46
C SER A 30 -0.34 10.99 -15.07
N TYR A 31 0.23 11.26 -13.88
CA TYR A 31 1.40 10.53 -13.40
C TYR A 31 1.11 9.03 -13.37
N SER A 32 2.01 8.25 -13.93
CA SER A 32 1.81 6.81 -14.04
C SER A 32 3.03 6.03 -13.54
N PHE A 33 2.78 4.79 -13.18
CA PHE A 33 3.83 3.84 -12.83
C PHE A 33 3.57 2.51 -13.52
N GLY A 34 4.60 2.01 -14.18
CA GLY A 34 4.53 0.73 -14.88
C GLY A 34 4.48 0.91 -16.41
N PRO A 35 4.21 -0.17 -17.14
CA PRO A 35 3.98 -1.53 -16.63
C PRO A 35 5.16 -2.06 -15.82
N ALA A 36 4.89 -2.74 -14.71
CA ALA A 36 5.93 -3.26 -13.84
C ALA A 36 5.47 -4.55 -13.15
N VAL A 37 6.45 -5.35 -12.73
CA VAL A 37 6.24 -6.55 -11.92
C VAL A 37 6.94 -6.30 -10.59
N ARG A 38 6.23 -6.53 -9.49
CA ARG A 38 6.78 -6.36 -8.14
C ARG A 38 7.18 -7.70 -7.55
N ASP A 39 8.05 -7.67 -6.56
CA ASP A 39 8.53 -8.86 -5.85
C ASP A 39 7.92 -9.02 -4.46
N CYS A 40 7.09 -8.09 -4.02
CA CYS A 40 6.34 -8.16 -2.77
C CYS A 40 4.89 -7.75 -2.99
N TYR A 41 4.04 -8.01 -2.00
CA TYR A 41 2.67 -7.48 -2.00
C TYR A 41 2.74 -5.99 -1.76
N LEU A 42 1.97 -5.22 -2.52
CA LEU A 42 1.98 -3.76 -2.42
C LEU A 42 0.55 -3.25 -2.32
N LEU A 43 0.24 -2.61 -1.20
CA LEU A 43 -1.06 -1.98 -0.97
C LEU A 43 -0.96 -0.48 -1.23
N HIS A 44 -1.87 0.06 -2.04
CA HIS A 44 -2.04 1.49 -2.25
C HIS A 44 -3.40 1.92 -1.74
N LEU A 45 -3.48 3.05 -1.06
CA LEU A 45 -4.74 3.66 -0.63
C LEU A 45 -4.82 5.08 -1.16
N CYS A 46 -5.89 5.38 -1.89
CA CYS A 46 -6.14 6.71 -2.42
C CYS A 46 -6.64 7.62 -1.29
N LEU A 47 -5.87 8.65 -0.98
CA LEU A 47 -6.17 9.61 0.09
C LEU A 47 -7.07 10.74 -0.40
N GLU A 48 -6.86 11.20 -1.63
CA GLU A 48 -7.62 12.25 -2.30
C GLU A 48 -7.54 12.01 -3.79
N GLY A 49 -8.50 12.57 -4.53
CA GLY A 49 -8.48 12.49 -5.99
C GLY A 49 -8.90 11.12 -6.50
N GLU A 50 -8.44 10.82 -7.70
CA GLU A 50 -8.80 9.55 -8.36
C GLU A 50 -7.74 9.14 -9.38
N GLY A 51 -7.84 7.88 -9.81
CA GLY A 51 -6.97 7.32 -10.83
C GLY A 51 -7.50 5.97 -11.27
N VAL A 52 -6.69 5.24 -12.02
CA VAL A 52 -7.05 3.92 -12.55
C VAL A 52 -5.93 2.93 -12.30
N PHE A 53 -6.30 1.75 -11.83
CA PHE A 53 -5.40 0.61 -11.65
C PHE A 53 -5.72 -0.44 -12.70
N TYR A 54 -4.68 -0.95 -13.36
CA TYR A 54 -4.79 -2.00 -14.39
C TYR A 54 -4.00 -3.23 -13.92
N SER A 55 -4.65 -4.38 -13.95
CA SER A 55 -4.03 -5.67 -13.66
C SER A 55 -4.45 -6.67 -14.72
N GLY A 56 -3.52 -7.11 -15.55
CA GLY A 56 -3.85 -7.92 -16.71
C GLY A 56 -4.76 -7.13 -17.66
N GLU A 57 -5.90 -7.71 -18.00
CA GLU A 57 -6.92 -7.06 -18.86
C GLU A 57 -7.97 -6.29 -18.06
N GLU A 58 -7.91 -6.37 -16.73
CA GLU A 58 -8.89 -5.72 -15.87
C GLU A 58 -8.51 -4.26 -15.60
N ARG A 59 -9.53 -3.42 -15.54
CA ARG A 59 -9.39 -1.98 -15.30
C ARG A 59 -10.26 -1.59 -14.11
N TYR A 60 -9.64 -0.95 -13.12
CA TYR A 60 -10.31 -0.58 -11.87
C TYR A 60 -10.19 0.93 -11.64
N PRO A 61 -11.28 1.71 -11.82
CA PRO A 61 -11.29 3.10 -11.37
C PRO A 61 -11.21 3.15 -9.85
N ILE A 62 -10.35 4.03 -9.35
CA ILE A 62 -10.08 4.17 -7.91
C ILE A 62 -10.31 5.62 -7.52
N LYS A 63 -11.03 5.84 -6.44
CA LYS A 63 -11.28 7.17 -5.88
C LYS A 63 -10.93 7.20 -4.40
N GLN A 64 -11.04 8.38 -3.80
CA GLN A 64 -10.77 8.59 -2.38
C GLN A 64 -11.42 7.50 -1.51
N GLY A 65 -10.65 6.93 -0.60
CA GLY A 65 -11.12 5.86 0.31
C GLY A 65 -11.07 4.47 -0.28
N GLN A 66 -10.66 4.33 -1.54
CA GLN A 66 -10.45 3.03 -2.18
C GLN A 66 -8.97 2.76 -2.34
N GLY A 67 -8.62 1.50 -2.39
CA GLY A 67 -7.25 1.09 -2.61
C GLY A 67 -7.15 -0.17 -3.44
N PHE A 68 -5.92 -0.55 -3.74
CA PHE A 68 -5.67 -1.74 -4.56
C PHE A 68 -4.44 -2.49 -4.08
N LEU A 69 -4.49 -3.81 -4.29
CA LEU A 69 -3.40 -4.72 -3.99
C LEU A 69 -2.68 -5.08 -5.28
N ILE A 70 -1.37 -4.89 -5.30
CA ILE A 70 -0.50 -5.44 -6.33
C ILE A 70 0.07 -6.76 -5.81
N HIS A 71 -0.18 -7.83 -6.55
CA HIS A 71 0.30 -9.16 -6.24
C HIS A 71 1.72 -9.36 -6.77
N PRO A 72 2.64 -10.03 -6.05
CA PRO A 72 3.96 -10.34 -6.60
C PRO A 72 3.84 -11.14 -7.91
N GLY A 73 4.70 -10.82 -8.86
CA GLY A 73 4.75 -11.51 -10.14
C GLY A 73 3.70 -11.11 -11.16
N LYS A 74 2.78 -10.22 -10.81
CA LYS A 74 1.76 -9.71 -11.72
C LYS A 74 2.24 -8.45 -12.43
N LEU A 75 1.98 -8.35 -13.74
CA LEU A 75 2.23 -7.13 -14.50
C LEU A 75 1.09 -6.16 -14.23
N THR A 76 1.41 -4.98 -13.68
CA THR A 76 0.42 -3.97 -13.33
C THR A 76 0.85 -2.59 -13.80
N PHE A 77 -0.13 -1.71 -13.92
CA PHE A 77 0.05 -0.32 -14.30
C PHE A 77 -1.00 0.52 -13.58
N TYR A 78 -0.64 1.70 -13.12
CA TYR A 78 -1.62 2.61 -12.53
C TYR A 78 -1.31 4.04 -12.90
N GLN A 79 -2.35 4.86 -13.00
CA GLN A 79 -2.23 6.22 -13.49
C GLN A 79 -3.19 7.17 -12.79
N ALA A 80 -2.67 8.30 -12.34
CA ALA A 80 -3.49 9.37 -11.77
C ALA A 80 -4.35 10.00 -12.84
N ASP A 81 -5.52 10.48 -12.43
CA ASP A 81 -6.43 11.21 -13.32
C ASP A 81 -5.78 12.49 -13.86
N SER A 82 -6.18 12.91 -15.04
CA SER A 82 -5.62 14.09 -15.70
C SER A 82 -6.15 15.42 -15.14
N VAL A 83 -7.30 15.38 -14.47
CA VAL A 83 -7.96 16.59 -13.93
C VAL A 83 -7.94 16.58 -12.41
N ASN A 84 -8.18 15.42 -11.79
CA ASN A 84 -8.25 15.28 -10.34
C ASN A 84 -7.28 14.16 -9.90
N PRO A 85 -5.96 14.37 -10.03
CA PRO A 85 -4.99 13.33 -9.76
C PRO A 85 -4.96 12.94 -8.30
N TRP A 86 -4.75 11.66 -8.04
CA TRP A 86 -4.73 11.13 -6.69
C TRP A 86 -3.48 11.49 -5.90
N SER A 87 -3.67 11.59 -4.58
CA SER A 87 -2.62 11.40 -3.59
C SER A 87 -2.83 10.03 -2.99
N TYR A 88 -1.77 9.26 -2.79
CA TYR A 88 -1.89 7.92 -2.22
C TYR A 88 -0.76 7.61 -1.23
N LEU A 89 -1.04 6.64 -0.37
CA LEU A 89 -0.01 6.00 0.43
C LEU A 89 0.19 4.58 -0.10
N TRP A 90 1.35 4.00 0.23
CA TRP A 90 1.60 2.59 -0.08
C TRP A 90 2.36 1.91 1.04
N VAL A 91 2.20 0.60 1.15
CA VAL A 91 2.97 -0.25 2.03
C VAL A 91 3.30 -1.55 1.31
N GLY A 92 4.59 -1.89 1.26
CA GLY A 92 5.08 -3.14 0.72
C GLY A 92 5.15 -4.17 1.83
N ILE A 93 4.60 -5.35 1.59
CA ILE A 93 4.46 -6.41 2.59
C ILE A 93 5.09 -7.69 2.05
N GLY A 94 5.92 -8.32 2.89
CA GLY A 94 6.53 -9.60 2.59
C GLY A 94 6.24 -10.61 3.69
N GLY A 95 6.76 -11.82 3.51
CA GLY A 95 6.62 -12.89 4.49
C GLY A 95 5.80 -14.06 3.98
N HIS A 96 6.06 -15.25 4.52
CA HIS A 96 5.42 -16.48 4.03
C HIS A 96 3.92 -16.55 4.37
N ASP A 97 3.42 -15.76 5.32
CA ASP A 97 2.00 -15.68 5.67
C ASP A 97 1.30 -14.40 5.17
N ALA A 98 1.98 -13.57 4.38
CA ALA A 98 1.41 -12.30 3.91
C ALA A 98 0.07 -12.51 3.19
N GLU A 99 -0.01 -13.50 2.31
CA GLU A 99 -1.24 -13.80 1.57
C GLU A 99 -2.40 -14.15 2.50
N LYS A 100 -2.12 -14.89 3.56
CA LYS A 100 -3.11 -15.28 4.56
C LYS A 100 -3.77 -14.07 5.21
N TYR A 101 -2.97 -13.09 5.62
CA TYR A 101 -3.49 -11.85 6.22
C TYR A 101 -4.30 -11.03 5.23
N LEU A 102 -3.83 -10.94 3.98
CA LEU A 102 -4.53 -10.18 2.94
C LEU A 102 -5.88 -10.83 2.61
N ARG A 103 -5.98 -12.14 2.63
CA ARG A 103 -7.24 -12.86 2.44
C ARG A 103 -8.26 -12.56 3.54
N LEU A 104 -7.80 -12.35 4.77
CA LEU A 104 -8.69 -11.95 5.86
C LEU A 104 -9.35 -10.60 5.57
N ALA A 105 -8.69 -9.73 4.82
CA ALA A 105 -9.25 -8.45 4.36
C ALA A 105 -10.06 -8.60 3.07
N GLY A 106 -10.27 -9.82 2.60
CA GLY A 106 -10.99 -10.07 1.36
C GLY A 106 -10.19 -9.85 0.09
N LEU A 107 -8.87 -9.71 0.21
CA LEU A 107 -8.01 -9.37 -0.92
C LEU A 107 -7.32 -10.60 -1.53
N SER A 108 -7.28 -10.61 -2.85
CA SER A 108 -6.61 -11.65 -3.64
C SER A 108 -6.27 -11.10 -5.02
N ALA A 109 -5.58 -11.89 -5.83
CA ALA A 109 -5.28 -11.51 -7.21
C ALA A 109 -6.55 -11.23 -8.03
N ARG A 110 -7.64 -11.94 -7.74
CA ARG A 110 -8.93 -11.77 -8.42
C ARG A 110 -9.80 -10.67 -7.83
N ASN A 111 -9.55 -10.30 -6.58
CA ASN A 111 -10.29 -9.26 -5.87
C ASN A 111 -9.30 -8.29 -5.25
N PRO A 112 -8.64 -7.44 -6.05
CA PRO A 112 -7.55 -6.61 -5.56
C PRO A 112 -7.99 -5.26 -5.00
N ILE A 113 -9.28 -4.95 -4.97
CA ILE A 113 -9.79 -3.63 -4.57
C ILE A 113 -10.33 -3.69 -3.16
N PHE A 114 -10.00 -2.69 -2.36
CA PHE A 114 -10.53 -2.55 -1.00
C PHE A 114 -11.03 -1.13 -0.74
N SER A 115 -11.81 -0.98 0.29
CA SER A 115 -12.27 0.32 0.79
C SER A 115 -11.73 0.54 2.19
N CYS A 116 -11.41 1.78 2.51
CA CYS A 116 -10.99 2.17 3.85
C CYS A 116 -11.67 3.48 4.20
N THR A 117 -12.61 3.45 5.13
CA THR A 117 -13.35 4.64 5.55
C THR A 117 -12.53 5.52 6.48
N GLN A 118 -11.52 4.95 7.14
CA GLN A 118 -10.69 5.65 8.12
C GLN A 118 -9.35 6.08 7.50
N ILE A 119 -9.42 6.94 6.50
CA ILE A 119 -8.26 7.40 5.73
C ILE A 119 -7.21 8.04 6.63
N ASP A 120 -7.63 8.93 7.54
CA ASP A 120 -6.70 9.65 8.41
C ASP A 120 -5.96 8.72 9.36
N THR A 121 -6.64 7.69 9.86
CA THR A 121 -6.02 6.67 10.71
C THR A 121 -4.99 5.88 9.92
N ALA A 122 -5.33 5.42 8.72
CA ALA A 122 -4.40 4.71 7.84
C ALA A 122 -3.16 5.56 7.53
N LYS A 123 -3.37 6.84 7.23
CA LYS A 123 -2.29 7.78 6.96
C LYS A 123 -1.37 7.93 8.18
N SER A 124 -1.94 8.02 9.39
CA SER A 124 -1.15 8.14 10.62
C SER A 124 -0.26 6.93 10.86
N TYR A 125 -0.73 5.73 10.51
CA TYR A 125 0.08 4.52 10.62
C TYR A 125 1.31 4.58 9.72
N ILE A 126 1.13 5.02 8.48
CA ILE A 126 2.26 5.12 7.54
C ILE A 126 3.26 6.18 8.00
N LEU A 127 2.79 7.32 8.49
CA LEU A 127 3.66 8.37 9.04
C LEU A 127 4.46 7.85 10.24
N ASP A 128 3.84 7.07 11.12
CA ASP A 128 4.53 6.46 12.25
C ASP A 128 5.59 5.46 11.82
N MET A 129 5.29 4.61 10.83
CA MET A 129 6.29 3.70 10.27
C MET A 129 7.51 4.47 9.75
N MET A 130 7.27 5.57 9.03
CA MET A 130 8.34 6.38 8.47
C MET A 130 9.21 7.03 9.54
N LYS A 131 8.62 7.40 10.68
CA LYS A 131 9.37 7.94 11.83
C LYS A 131 10.28 6.91 12.49
N HIS A 132 9.95 5.62 12.36
CA HIS A 132 10.66 4.53 13.04
C HIS A 132 11.47 3.67 12.07
N HIS A 133 11.86 4.23 10.92
CA HIS A 133 12.57 3.47 9.88
C HIS A 133 14.04 3.20 10.21
N ALA A 134 14.62 3.91 11.20
CA ALA A 134 16.02 3.72 11.58
C ALA A 134 16.26 2.28 12.06
N LEU A 135 17.40 1.74 11.71
CA LEU A 135 17.77 0.35 11.98
C LEU A 135 17.93 0.09 13.48
N SER A 136 16.99 -0.63 14.07
CA SER A 136 17.06 -1.14 15.45
C SER A 136 16.02 -2.22 15.68
N ALA A 137 16.29 -3.11 16.62
CA ALA A 137 15.33 -4.15 17.01
C ALA A 137 14.03 -3.52 17.55
N ALA A 138 14.14 -2.45 18.34
CA ALA A 138 12.97 -1.77 18.89
C ALA A 138 12.08 -1.20 17.78
N ASN A 139 12.67 -0.55 16.79
CA ASN A 139 11.91 0.00 15.66
C ASN A 139 11.26 -1.10 14.82
N GLU A 140 11.94 -2.22 14.62
CA GLU A 140 11.39 -3.37 13.91
C GLU A 140 10.13 -3.90 14.60
N ILE A 141 10.18 -4.05 15.93
CA ILE A 141 9.03 -4.50 16.73
C ILE A 141 7.93 -3.45 16.70
N TYR A 142 8.26 -2.17 16.82
CA TYR A 142 7.29 -1.07 16.76
C TYR A 142 6.54 -1.06 15.43
N ILE A 143 7.27 -1.15 14.33
CA ILE A 143 6.69 -1.17 12.98
C ILE A 143 5.79 -2.40 12.78
N GLN A 144 6.18 -3.55 13.32
CA GLN A 144 5.35 -4.75 13.26
C GLN A 144 3.99 -4.52 13.92
N GLY A 145 3.98 -3.85 15.07
CA GLY A 145 2.73 -3.50 15.75
C GLY A 145 1.86 -2.58 14.89
N ILE A 146 2.46 -1.59 14.24
CA ILE A 146 1.73 -0.68 13.34
C ILE A 146 1.17 -1.43 12.14
N LEU A 147 1.96 -2.32 11.53
CA LEU A 147 1.52 -3.13 10.40
C LEU A 147 0.28 -3.95 10.77
N MET A 148 0.29 -4.57 11.95
CA MET A 148 -0.85 -5.35 12.43
C MET A 148 -2.09 -4.48 12.61
N GLN A 149 -1.96 -3.28 13.14
CA GLN A 149 -3.07 -2.33 13.26
C GLN A 149 -3.59 -1.90 11.90
N PHE A 150 -2.70 -1.64 10.95
CA PHE A 150 -3.08 -1.28 9.59
C PHE A 150 -3.89 -2.40 8.92
N LEU A 151 -3.43 -3.63 9.03
CA LEU A 151 -4.15 -4.79 8.47
C LEU A 151 -5.50 -5.00 9.15
N ALA A 152 -5.56 -4.83 10.47
CA ALA A 152 -6.83 -4.92 11.21
C ALA A 152 -7.84 -3.89 10.72
N LEU A 153 -7.38 -2.69 10.42
CA LEU A 153 -8.22 -1.63 9.86
C LEU A 153 -8.85 -2.05 8.54
N LEU A 154 -8.08 -2.69 7.66
CA LEU A 154 -8.58 -3.19 6.38
C LEU A 154 -9.55 -4.35 6.54
N VAL A 155 -9.32 -5.21 7.53
CA VAL A 155 -10.19 -6.36 7.81
C VAL A 155 -11.56 -5.91 8.33
N GLU A 156 -11.59 -4.83 9.12
CA GLU A 156 -12.84 -4.27 9.67
C GLU A 156 -13.76 -3.67 8.61
N ASP A 157 -13.21 -3.09 7.57
CA ASP A 157 -13.97 -2.37 6.54
C ASP A 157 -14.69 -3.28 5.51
#